data_a399f99e79936c864d88258793f4fad7
#
_entry.id   a399f99e79936c864d88258793f4fad7
#
_cell.length_a   1.000
_cell.length_b   1.000
_cell.length_c   1.000
_cell.angle_alpha   90.00
_cell.angle_beta   90.00
_cell.angle_gamma   90.00
#
_symmetry.space_group_name_H-M   'P 1'
#
loop_
_entity.id
_entity.type
_entity.pdbx_description
1 polymer ?
#
loop_
_entity_poly.entity_id
_entity_poly.type
_entity_poly.pdbx_seq_one_letter_code
_entity_poly.pdbx_strand_id
1 'polypeptide(L)'
;MNIVRSISHGFLLHRGGEAALYKVESASGKPYTLKLYNSGTAFDTDVIGTIAVSTVAGAYRIAEYGEIDGSAYILYDYIDGVCSRELSPMQFAFALHSLRRVVATLTELQKKGISHGDINPDNIFFDKGGNPILIDFGICGPGAPKYSAPERLDGQRASEKADLFSLGALFFFWLTGETLFDGNDFDEIRESLRNTDKVKPGEILYGKLGSGLAIKPEDLSLLEPLWKGLLAANPDARLENLEELDELLEIALDAQGGQGVRLAREIEKMGNTISGILEKSGTKTLEKTEFPFFEQEKQKKSPLKKGILAGAVFIFLVIAAICVFLAGGESPSIDETGDALLQKSRSHEMGMPDSEKMPDLEGVLKKLTPEESE
;
A
#
# COMPACT_ATOMS: atom_id res chain seq x y z
N MET A 1 -7.03 16.90 -7.52
CA MET A 1 -8.07 16.93 -6.45
C MET A 1 -7.73 15.78 -5.52
N ASN A 2 -7.55 16.01 -4.24
CA ASN A 2 -7.12 14.98 -3.30
C ASN A 2 -8.32 14.05 -3.01
N ILE A 3 -8.24 12.78 -3.42
CA ILE A 3 -9.37 11.84 -3.35
C ILE A 3 -9.70 11.55 -1.89
N VAL A 4 -8.68 11.32 -1.06
CA VAL A 4 -8.85 10.94 0.34
C VAL A 4 -9.63 12.01 1.11
N ARG A 5 -9.46 13.29 0.78
CA ARG A 5 -10.20 14.40 1.42
C ARG A 5 -11.69 14.45 1.04
N SER A 6 -12.12 13.68 0.06
CA SER A 6 -13.53 13.57 -0.32
C SER A 6 -14.26 12.44 0.40
N ILE A 7 -13.54 11.60 1.15
CA ILE A 7 -14.06 10.42 1.82
C ILE A 7 -14.58 10.82 3.21
N SER A 8 -15.86 10.59 3.48
CA SER A 8 -16.47 10.90 4.78
C SER A 8 -16.58 9.68 5.70
N HIS A 9 -16.63 8.48 5.13
CA HIS A 9 -16.75 7.23 5.88
C HIS A 9 -16.16 6.06 5.08
N GLY A 10 -15.93 4.96 5.77
CA GLY A 10 -15.51 3.70 5.18
C GLY A 10 -16.07 2.51 5.93
N PHE A 11 -15.95 1.35 5.33
CA PHE A 11 -16.32 0.07 5.94
C PHE A 11 -15.05 -0.68 6.32
N LEU A 12 -14.90 -1.02 7.58
CA LEU A 12 -13.73 -1.74 8.07
C LEU A 12 -13.67 -3.12 7.43
N LEU A 13 -12.58 -3.39 6.70
CA LEU A 13 -12.28 -4.69 6.10
C LEU A 13 -11.42 -5.54 7.03
N HIS A 14 -10.37 -4.92 7.60
CA HIS A 14 -9.41 -5.59 8.47
C HIS A 14 -8.75 -4.59 9.40
N ARG A 15 -8.39 -5.05 10.63
CA ARG A 15 -7.57 -4.28 11.57
C ARG A 15 -6.37 -5.12 11.97
N GLY A 16 -5.20 -4.73 11.51
CA GLY A 16 -3.92 -5.32 11.87
C GLY A 16 -3.21 -4.55 12.99
N GLY A 17 -2.02 -5.01 13.37
CA GLY A 17 -1.18 -4.35 14.37
C GLY A 17 -0.62 -3.00 13.91
N GLU A 18 -0.34 -2.83 12.63
CA GLU A 18 0.30 -1.63 12.05
C GLU A 18 -0.68 -0.69 11.36
N ALA A 19 -1.78 -1.20 10.80
CA ALA A 19 -2.73 -0.43 10.01
C ALA A 19 -4.14 -1.04 10.07
N ALA A 20 -5.13 -0.22 9.72
CA ALA A 20 -6.49 -0.65 9.44
C ALA A 20 -6.82 -0.45 7.95
N LEU A 21 -7.53 -1.40 7.37
CA LEU A 21 -7.98 -1.39 5.98
C LEU A 21 -9.48 -1.08 5.93
N TYR A 22 -9.86 -0.13 5.09
CA TYR A 22 -11.25 0.27 4.90
C TYR A 22 -11.61 0.24 3.42
N LYS A 23 -12.79 -0.29 3.11
CA LYS A 23 -13.42 -0.03 1.83
C LYS A 23 -14.07 1.35 1.88
N VAL A 24 -13.71 2.21 0.95
CA VAL A 24 -14.17 3.59 0.88
C VAL A 24 -14.65 3.93 -0.54
N GLU A 25 -15.45 4.98 -0.66
CA GLU A 25 -15.89 5.47 -1.96
C GLU A 25 -15.51 6.94 -2.13
N SER A 26 -15.01 7.29 -3.32
CA SER A 26 -14.79 8.68 -3.69
C SER A 26 -16.12 9.41 -3.91
N ALA A 27 -16.06 10.73 -4.04
CA ALA A 27 -17.23 11.54 -4.38
C ALA A 27 -17.89 11.17 -5.72
N SER A 28 -17.17 10.46 -6.61
CA SER A 28 -17.72 9.95 -7.88
C SER A 28 -18.30 8.54 -7.77
N GLY A 29 -18.33 7.93 -6.58
CA GLY A 29 -18.79 6.57 -6.35
C GLY A 29 -17.78 5.48 -6.74
N LYS A 30 -16.53 5.83 -7.12
CA LYS A 30 -15.51 4.83 -7.38
C LYS A 30 -15.02 4.22 -6.06
N PRO A 31 -15.01 2.88 -5.92
CA PRO A 31 -14.51 2.22 -4.72
C PRO A 31 -12.98 2.21 -4.67
N TYR A 32 -12.45 2.34 -3.45
CA TYR A 32 -11.04 2.24 -3.12
C TYR A 32 -10.84 1.44 -1.84
N THR A 33 -9.61 0.99 -1.62
CA THR A 33 -9.15 0.53 -0.31
C THR A 33 -8.26 1.60 0.30
N LEU A 34 -8.60 2.05 1.49
CA LEU A 34 -7.79 2.95 2.31
C LEU A 34 -7.05 2.13 3.36
N LYS A 35 -5.72 2.07 3.28
CA LYS A 35 -4.83 1.57 4.33
C LYS A 35 -4.40 2.75 5.16
N LEU A 36 -4.87 2.81 6.40
CA LEU A 36 -4.56 3.87 7.36
C LEU A 36 -3.65 3.29 8.43
N TYR A 37 -2.42 3.77 8.48
CA TYR A 37 -1.42 3.32 9.44
C TYR A 37 -1.66 3.90 10.83
N ASN A 38 -1.29 3.15 11.85
CA ASN A 38 -1.28 3.64 13.22
C ASN A 38 -0.28 4.81 13.34
N SER A 39 -0.57 5.75 14.23
CA SER A 39 0.31 6.91 14.45
C SER A 39 1.74 6.47 14.78
N GLY A 40 2.71 7.04 14.09
CA GLY A 40 4.14 6.71 14.23
C GLY A 40 4.61 5.53 13.38
N THR A 41 3.72 4.84 12.65
CA THR A 41 4.11 3.85 11.64
C THR A 41 4.30 4.54 10.30
N ALA A 42 5.39 4.20 9.59
CA ALA A 42 5.71 4.73 8.28
C ALA A 42 5.89 3.61 7.26
N PHE A 43 5.78 3.95 6.00
CA PHE A 43 6.14 3.10 4.87
C PHE A 43 7.30 3.71 4.09
N ASP A 44 7.95 2.91 3.25
CA ASP A 44 9.00 3.40 2.34
C ASP A 44 8.36 4.28 1.25
N THR A 45 8.52 5.60 1.39
CA THR A 45 7.92 6.58 0.47
C THR A 45 8.49 6.51 -0.93
N ASP A 46 9.74 6.08 -1.10
CA ASP A 46 10.40 5.98 -2.41
C ASP A 46 9.84 4.77 -3.17
N VAL A 47 9.68 3.64 -2.49
CA VAL A 47 9.04 2.44 -3.04
C VAL A 47 7.59 2.74 -3.41
N ILE A 48 6.81 3.27 -2.48
CA ILE A 48 5.39 3.61 -2.72
C ILE A 48 5.23 4.64 -3.84
N GLY A 49 6.09 5.67 -3.87
CA GLY A 49 6.12 6.70 -4.92
C GLY A 49 6.43 6.11 -6.29
N THR A 50 7.40 5.19 -6.38
CA THR A 50 7.75 4.50 -7.62
C THR A 50 6.60 3.62 -8.12
N ILE A 51 5.92 2.88 -7.23
CA ILE A 51 4.76 2.07 -7.59
C ILE A 51 3.59 2.95 -8.04
N ALA A 52 3.34 4.07 -7.35
CA ALA A 52 2.23 4.97 -7.67
C ALA A 52 2.31 5.58 -9.09
N VAL A 53 3.52 5.83 -9.59
CA VAL A 53 3.73 6.34 -10.95
C VAL A 53 3.94 5.23 -11.99
N SER A 54 4.08 3.97 -11.54
CA SER A 54 4.32 2.82 -12.40
C SER A 54 3.01 2.08 -12.69
N THR A 55 2.85 1.64 -13.94
CA THR A 55 1.75 0.74 -14.30
C THR A 55 2.36 -0.65 -14.52
N VAL A 56 2.42 -1.45 -13.47
CA VAL A 56 2.89 -2.84 -13.54
C VAL A 56 1.67 -3.75 -13.47
N ALA A 57 1.51 -4.59 -14.51
CA ALA A 57 0.44 -5.57 -14.54
C ALA A 57 0.62 -6.59 -13.39
N GLY A 58 -0.46 -6.89 -12.67
CA GLY A 58 -0.41 -7.79 -11.51
C GLY A 58 0.02 -7.13 -10.20
N ALA A 59 0.40 -5.85 -10.19
CA ALA A 59 0.56 -5.07 -8.97
C ALA A 59 -0.68 -4.19 -8.70
N TYR A 60 -1.01 -3.98 -7.44
CA TYR A 60 -2.10 -3.07 -7.09
C TYR A 60 -1.79 -1.64 -7.53
N ARG A 61 -2.84 -0.91 -7.87
CA ARG A 61 -2.71 0.47 -8.35
C ARG A 61 -2.93 1.47 -7.21
N ILE A 62 -1.89 2.18 -6.85
CA ILE A 62 -1.98 3.28 -5.88
C ILE A 62 -2.61 4.50 -6.56
N ALA A 63 -3.70 4.98 -5.99
CA ALA A 63 -4.40 6.18 -6.44
C ALA A 63 -3.88 7.44 -5.74
N GLU A 64 -3.50 7.31 -4.46
CA GLU A 64 -3.01 8.41 -3.64
C GLU A 64 -2.30 7.85 -2.40
N TYR A 65 -1.31 8.56 -1.88
CA TYR A 65 -0.65 8.25 -0.61
C TYR A 65 -0.19 9.54 0.06
N GLY A 66 0.05 9.50 1.37
CA GLY A 66 0.48 10.66 2.13
C GLY A 66 0.28 10.50 3.62
N GLU A 67 0.07 11.63 4.28
CA GLU A 67 -0.18 11.72 5.71
C GLU A 67 -1.45 12.54 5.97
N ILE A 68 -2.22 12.14 6.96
CA ILE A 68 -3.40 12.84 7.44
C ILE A 68 -3.48 12.72 8.97
N ASP A 69 -3.56 13.85 9.65
CA ASP A 69 -3.63 13.95 11.12
C ASP A 69 -2.56 13.13 11.84
N GLY A 70 -1.32 13.13 11.31
CA GLY A 70 -0.18 12.40 11.87
C GLY A 70 -0.20 10.89 11.63
N SER A 71 -1.09 10.40 10.76
CA SER A 71 -1.16 9.01 10.33
C SER A 71 -0.86 8.90 8.84
N ALA A 72 0.08 8.04 8.49
CA ALA A 72 0.37 7.71 7.09
C ALA A 72 -0.80 6.93 6.47
N TYR A 73 -1.04 7.12 5.17
CA TYR A 73 -2.06 6.38 4.44
C TYR A 73 -1.65 6.04 3.02
N ILE A 74 -2.22 4.94 2.52
CA ILE A 74 -2.18 4.57 1.10
C ILE A 74 -3.62 4.30 0.65
N LEU A 75 -4.01 4.95 -0.43
CA LEU A 75 -5.29 4.73 -1.11
C LEU A 75 -5.02 4.03 -2.43
N TYR A 76 -5.57 2.85 -2.61
CA TYR A 76 -5.42 2.07 -3.84
C TYR A 76 -6.78 1.61 -4.38
N ASP A 77 -6.81 1.30 -5.67
CA ASP A 77 -8.03 0.83 -6.32
C ASP A 77 -8.57 -0.40 -5.57
N TYR A 78 -9.87 -0.44 -5.31
CA TYR A 78 -10.49 -1.59 -4.64
C TYR A 78 -10.36 -2.84 -5.50
N ILE A 79 -9.82 -3.91 -4.92
CA ILE A 79 -9.67 -5.20 -5.58
C ILE A 79 -10.93 -6.02 -5.28
N ASP A 80 -11.76 -6.23 -6.31
CA ASP A 80 -12.90 -7.15 -6.25
C ASP A 80 -12.39 -8.58 -6.49
N GLY A 81 -11.83 -9.15 -5.44
CA GLY A 81 -11.09 -10.40 -5.50
C GLY A 81 -11.05 -11.13 -4.15
N VAL A 82 -10.47 -12.31 -4.15
CA VAL A 82 -10.33 -13.19 -2.99
C VAL A 82 -8.86 -13.35 -2.64
N CYS A 83 -8.54 -13.30 -1.35
CA CYS A 83 -7.21 -13.55 -0.84
C CYS A 83 -6.74 -14.98 -1.19
N SER A 84 -5.49 -15.14 -1.61
CA SER A 84 -4.94 -16.43 -2.02
C SER A 84 -4.97 -17.48 -0.91
N ARG A 85 -4.96 -17.04 0.35
CA ARG A 85 -5.14 -17.92 1.52
C ARG A 85 -6.47 -18.67 1.49
N GLU A 86 -7.54 -18.01 1.07
CA GLU A 86 -8.89 -18.58 1.02
C GLU A 86 -9.08 -19.58 -0.14
N LEU A 87 -8.18 -19.51 -1.14
CA LEU A 87 -8.21 -20.39 -2.31
C LEU A 87 -7.33 -21.63 -2.18
N SER A 88 -6.51 -21.69 -1.12
CA SER A 88 -5.59 -22.81 -0.90
C SER A 88 -6.27 -23.96 -0.14
N PRO A 89 -5.97 -25.24 -0.47
CA PRO A 89 -5.05 -25.70 -1.51
C PRO A 89 -5.58 -25.52 -2.93
N MET A 90 -4.69 -25.18 -3.87
CA MET A 90 -5.00 -24.92 -5.28
C MET A 90 -4.70 -26.16 -6.15
N GLN A 91 -5.37 -26.22 -7.31
CA GLN A 91 -5.01 -27.19 -8.36
C GLN A 91 -3.61 -26.92 -8.90
N PHE A 92 -2.83 -27.97 -9.15
CA PHE A 92 -1.41 -27.86 -9.48
C PHE A 92 -1.11 -26.96 -10.69
N ALA A 93 -1.79 -27.18 -11.82
CA ALA A 93 -1.56 -26.37 -13.01
C ALA A 93 -1.98 -24.89 -12.81
N PHE A 94 -3.04 -24.65 -12.05
CA PHE A 94 -3.45 -23.30 -11.68
C PHE A 94 -2.42 -22.62 -10.76
N ALA A 95 -1.90 -23.33 -9.76
CA ALA A 95 -0.86 -22.82 -8.86
C ALA A 95 0.42 -22.47 -9.61
N LEU A 96 0.90 -23.35 -10.51
CA LEU A 96 2.07 -23.09 -11.38
C LEU A 96 1.86 -21.86 -12.27
N HIS A 97 0.72 -21.81 -12.95
CA HIS A 97 0.38 -20.67 -13.81
C HIS A 97 0.33 -19.36 -13.02
N SER A 98 -0.30 -19.40 -11.85
CA SER A 98 -0.41 -18.22 -10.97
C SER A 98 0.95 -17.78 -10.45
N LEU A 99 1.81 -18.74 -10.06
CA LEU A 99 3.18 -18.43 -9.62
C LEU A 99 3.96 -17.74 -10.75
N ARG A 100 3.89 -18.24 -11.98
CA ARG A 100 4.54 -17.62 -13.13
C ARG A 100 4.06 -16.18 -13.36
N ARG A 101 2.77 -15.91 -13.19
CA ARG A 101 2.24 -14.53 -13.30
C ARG A 101 2.73 -13.62 -12.18
N VAL A 102 2.87 -14.12 -10.96
CA VAL A 102 3.49 -13.41 -9.85
C VAL A 102 4.96 -13.09 -10.16
N VAL A 103 5.71 -14.08 -10.66
CA VAL A 103 7.11 -13.90 -11.09
C VAL A 103 7.21 -12.81 -12.16
N ALA A 104 6.37 -12.83 -13.19
CA ALA A 104 6.37 -11.79 -14.22
C ALA A 104 6.12 -10.38 -13.64
N THR A 105 5.22 -10.25 -12.65
CA THR A 105 4.98 -8.98 -11.95
C THR A 105 6.21 -8.53 -11.17
N LEU A 106 6.85 -9.45 -10.44
CA LEU A 106 8.06 -9.15 -9.64
C LEU A 106 9.25 -8.78 -10.54
N THR A 107 9.42 -9.44 -11.68
CA THR A 107 10.45 -9.11 -12.68
C THR A 107 10.29 -7.67 -13.17
N GLU A 108 9.06 -7.22 -13.45
CA GLU A 108 8.82 -5.83 -13.87
C GLU A 108 9.07 -4.82 -12.73
N LEU A 109 8.82 -5.20 -11.48
CA LEU A 109 9.14 -4.38 -10.30
C LEU A 109 10.64 -4.33 -10.06
N GLN A 110 11.34 -5.47 -10.20
CA GLN A 110 12.79 -5.57 -10.03
C GLN A 110 13.56 -4.69 -11.04
N LYS A 111 13.08 -4.58 -12.29
CA LYS A 111 13.63 -3.61 -13.28
C LYS A 111 13.54 -2.16 -12.81
N LYS A 112 12.72 -1.86 -11.81
CA LYS A 112 12.56 -0.54 -11.17
C LYS A 112 13.29 -0.46 -9.82
N GLY A 113 14.08 -1.49 -9.47
CA GLY A 113 14.79 -1.58 -8.21
C GLY A 113 13.91 -1.91 -7.00
N ILE A 114 12.72 -2.47 -7.24
CA ILE A 114 11.76 -2.80 -6.18
C ILE A 114 11.74 -4.30 -5.97
N SER A 115 12.11 -4.76 -4.77
CA SER A 115 11.80 -6.08 -4.23
C SER A 115 10.57 -5.98 -3.33
N HIS A 116 9.75 -7.03 -3.28
CA HIS A 116 8.51 -7.03 -2.50
C HIS A 116 8.79 -7.09 -0.98
N GLY A 117 9.56 -8.08 -0.56
CA GLY A 117 10.02 -8.25 0.82
C GLY A 117 9.00 -8.82 1.81
N ASP A 118 7.74 -9.05 1.38
CA ASP A 118 6.70 -9.70 2.19
C ASP A 118 5.75 -10.52 1.33
N ILE A 119 6.30 -11.41 0.50
CA ILE A 119 5.50 -12.33 -0.31
C ILE A 119 4.93 -13.41 0.60
N ASN A 120 3.61 -13.42 0.74
CA ASN A 120 2.86 -14.38 1.53
C ASN A 120 1.41 -14.47 1.02
N PRO A 121 0.61 -15.47 1.45
CA PRO A 121 -0.74 -15.66 0.93
C PRO A 121 -1.70 -14.50 1.15
N ASP A 122 -1.49 -13.68 2.18
CA ASP A 122 -2.39 -12.57 2.51
C ASP A 122 -2.15 -11.35 1.62
N ASN A 123 -0.97 -11.27 0.99
CA ASN A 123 -0.55 -10.18 0.11
C ASN A 123 -0.78 -10.47 -1.39
N ILE A 124 -1.50 -11.54 -1.71
CA ILE A 124 -1.88 -11.87 -3.08
C ILE A 124 -3.38 -12.11 -3.14
N PHE A 125 -4.04 -11.32 -3.97
CA PHE A 125 -5.47 -11.46 -4.27
C PHE A 125 -5.66 -11.99 -5.68
N PHE A 126 -6.71 -12.76 -5.88
CA PHE A 126 -7.14 -13.20 -7.21
C PHE A 126 -8.40 -12.45 -7.60
N ASP A 127 -8.37 -11.80 -8.75
CA ASP A 127 -9.55 -11.18 -9.34
C ASP A 127 -10.54 -12.24 -9.86
N LYS A 128 -11.72 -11.80 -10.31
CA LYS A 128 -12.77 -12.69 -10.89
C LYS A 128 -12.30 -13.48 -12.11
N GLY A 129 -11.26 -13.02 -12.79
CA GLY A 129 -10.63 -13.71 -13.91
C GLY A 129 -9.59 -14.75 -13.49
N GLY A 130 -9.33 -14.91 -12.18
CA GLY A 130 -8.27 -15.80 -11.68
C GLY A 130 -6.86 -15.22 -11.86
N ASN A 131 -6.72 -13.90 -12.03
CA ASN A 131 -5.42 -13.25 -12.15
C ASN A 131 -4.91 -12.84 -10.78
N PRO A 132 -3.65 -13.17 -10.42
CA PRO A 132 -3.07 -12.72 -9.16
C PRO A 132 -2.74 -11.22 -9.21
N ILE A 133 -2.98 -10.55 -8.09
CA ILE A 133 -2.68 -9.14 -7.86
C ILE A 133 -1.89 -9.05 -6.56
N LEU A 134 -0.65 -8.56 -6.64
CA LEU A 134 0.23 -8.34 -5.50
C LEU A 134 -0.13 -7.00 -4.84
N ILE A 135 -0.16 -7.03 -3.51
CA ILE A 135 -0.41 -5.86 -2.66
C ILE A 135 0.69 -5.74 -1.60
N ASP A 136 0.74 -4.60 -0.95
CA ASP A 136 1.50 -4.37 0.28
C ASP A 136 3.02 -4.37 0.12
N PHE A 137 3.50 -3.57 -0.83
CA PHE A 137 4.92 -3.28 -1.05
C PHE A 137 5.46 -2.27 -0.02
N GLY A 138 6.77 -2.21 0.13
CA GLY A 138 7.45 -1.18 0.92
C GLY A 138 7.41 -1.39 2.43
N ILE A 139 7.25 -2.63 2.87
CA ILE A 139 7.28 -2.97 4.29
C ILE A 139 8.70 -2.89 4.83
N CYS A 140 8.89 -2.10 5.89
CA CYS A 140 10.17 -1.89 6.58
C CYS A 140 10.43 -2.95 7.67
N GLY A 141 10.08 -4.22 7.46
CA GLY A 141 10.23 -5.27 8.44
C GLY A 141 10.59 -6.63 7.83
N PRO A 142 10.68 -7.69 8.66
CA PRO A 142 10.97 -9.03 8.18
C PRO A 142 9.82 -9.65 7.35
N GLY A 143 8.65 -9.02 7.33
CA GLY A 143 7.44 -9.58 6.71
C GLY A 143 6.80 -10.69 7.55
N ALA A 144 6.03 -11.57 6.89
CA ALA A 144 5.38 -12.73 7.51
C ALA A 144 6.43 -13.83 7.80
N PRO A 145 6.80 -14.12 9.07
CA PRO A 145 7.99 -14.92 9.39
C PRO A 145 8.00 -16.32 8.76
N LYS A 146 6.84 -16.98 8.63
CA LYS A 146 6.73 -18.34 8.06
C LYS A 146 6.99 -18.40 6.54
N TYR A 147 7.06 -17.24 5.88
CA TYR A 147 7.33 -17.13 4.44
C TYR A 147 8.61 -16.35 4.16
N SER A 148 9.16 -15.66 5.16
CA SER A 148 10.34 -14.81 5.00
C SER A 148 11.62 -15.62 4.89
N ALA A 149 12.54 -15.14 4.08
CA ALA A 149 13.87 -15.72 3.97
C ALA A 149 14.66 -15.58 5.29
N PRO A 150 15.57 -16.52 5.62
CA PRO A 150 16.35 -16.48 6.85
C PRO A 150 17.07 -15.15 7.07
N GLU A 151 17.70 -14.61 6.03
CA GLU A 151 18.42 -13.33 6.07
C GLU A 151 17.50 -12.14 6.38
N ARG A 152 16.22 -12.21 6.02
CA ARG A 152 15.23 -11.18 6.36
C ARG A 152 14.92 -11.18 7.85
N LEU A 153 14.83 -12.37 8.45
CA LEU A 153 14.66 -12.51 9.91
C LEU A 153 15.91 -12.06 10.68
N ASP A 154 17.08 -12.09 10.03
CA ASP A 154 18.33 -11.54 10.56
C ASP A 154 18.48 -10.03 10.30
N GLY A 155 17.43 -9.36 9.78
CA GLY A 155 17.37 -7.91 9.63
C GLY A 155 17.93 -7.35 8.32
N GLN A 156 18.23 -8.21 7.34
CA GLN A 156 18.65 -7.73 6.02
C GLN A 156 17.46 -7.10 5.26
N ARG A 157 17.76 -6.21 4.33
CA ARG A 157 16.76 -5.55 3.48
C ARG A 157 16.10 -6.54 2.51
N ALA A 158 14.93 -6.19 1.99
CA ALA A 158 14.30 -6.89 0.90
C ALA A 158 15.24 -6.98 -0.31
N SER A 159 15.26 -8.14 -0.96
CA SER A 159 16.06 -8.41 -2.14
C SER A 159 15.36 -9.44 -3.03
N GLU A 160 15.74 -9.50 -4.29
CA GLU A 160 15.25 -10.53 -5.22
C GLU A 160 15.48 -11.96 -4.69
N LYS A 161 16.65 -12.20 -4.07
CA LYS A 161 16.97 -13.49 -3.46
C LYS A 161 16.03 -13.84 -2.30
N ALA A 162 15.62 -12.85 -1.50
CA ALA A 162 14.65 -13.04 -0.45
C ALA A 162 13.25 -13.31 -1.02
N ASP A 163 12.85 -12.60 -2.08
CA ASP A 163 11.58 -12.82 -2.77
C ASP A 163 11.50 -14.24 -3.39
N LEU A 164 12.60 -14.74 -3.99
CA LEU A 164 12.69 -16.12 -4.49
C LEU A 164 12.39 -17.14 -3.38
N PHE A 165 12.97 -16.97 -2.18
CA PHE A 165 12.68 -17.86 -1.06
C PHE A 165 11.19 -17.83 -0.67
N SER A 166 10.66 -16.61 -0.54
CA SER A 166 9.25 -16.42 -0.16
C SER A 166 8.29 -17.02 -1.20
N LEU A 167 8.62 -16.96 -2.50
CA LEU A 167 7.86 -17.63 -3.56
C LEU A 167 7.85 -19.15 -3.38
N GLY A 168 8.97 -19.76 -2.97
CA GLY A 168 9.01 -21.18 -2.65
C GLY A 168 8.07 -21.55 -1.50
N ALA A 169 8.14 -20.84 -0.40
CA ALA A 169 7.27 -21.05 0.76
C ALA A 169 5.78 -20.82 0.42
N LEU A 170 5.48 -19.77 -0.35
CA LEU A 170 4.15 -19.48 -0.86
C LEU A 170 3.62 -20.60 -1.75
N PHE A 171 4.43 -21.08 -2.69
CA PHE A 171 4.01 -22.11 -3.61
C PHE A 171 3.68 -23.43 -2.90
N PHE A 172 4.47 -23.80 -1.89
CA PHE A 172 4.14 -24.93 -1.03
C PHE A 172 2.79 -24.74 -0.35
N PHE A 173 2.54 -23.54 0.21
CA PHE A 173 1.24 -23.22 0.84
C PHE A 173 0.09 -23.30 -0.17
N TRP A 174 0.26 -22.79 -1.38
CA TRP A 174 -0.77 -22.87 -2.41
C TRP A 174 -1.12 -24.31 -2.80
N LEU A 175 -0.15 -25.20 -2.74
CA LEU A 175 -0.38 -26.61 -3.04
C LEU A 175 -1.01 -27.39 -1.89
N THR A 176 -0.69 -27.05 -0.65
CA THR A 176 -1.05 -27.85 0.54
C THR A 176 -2.10 -27.22 1.46
N GLY A 177 -2.19 -25.89 1.46
CA GLY A 177 -2.91 -25.13 2.48
C GLY A 177 -2.16 -25.03 3.82
N GLU A 178 -0.93 -25.56 3.90
CA GLU A 178 -0.12 -25.59 5.12
C GLU A 178 1.18 -24.80 4.94
N THR A 179 1.72 -24.25 6.04
CA THR A 179 3.03 -23.60 6.02
C THR A 179 4.14 -24.65 5.97
N LEU A 180 5.19 -24.37 5.17
CA LEU A 180 6.36 -25.24 5.08
C LEU A 180 7.26 -25.13 6.31
N PHE A 181 7.42 -23.91 6.81
CA PHE A 181 8.18 -23.59 8.01
C PHE A 181 7.22 -23.24 9.13
N ASP A 182 7.38 -23.92 10.25
CA ASP A 182 6.45 -23.79 11.39
C ASP A 182 7.20 -23.54 12.68
N GLY A 183 6.50 -22.98 13.64
CA GLY A 183 6.99 -22.65 14.96
C GLY A 183 5.91 -21.88 15.72
N ASN A 184 5.95 -21.96 17.05
CA ASN A 184 5.00 -21.26 17.93
C ASN A 184 5.45 -19.81 18.19
N ASP A 185 6.74 -19.54 18.03
CA ASP A 185 7.32 -18.21 18.18
C ASP A 185 8.36 -17.90 17.08
N PHE A 186 8.90 -16.68 17.13
CA PHE A 186 9.85 -16.20 16.15
C PHE A 186 11.17 -16.98 16.14
N ASP A 187 11.64 -17.43 17.31
CA ASP A 187 12.92 -18.14 17.43
C ASP A 187 12.80 -19.57 16.89
N GLU A 188 11.68 -20.25 17.14
CA GLU A 188 11.39 -21.58 16.55
C GLU A 188 11.29 -21.50 15.03
N ILE A 189 10.59 -20.50 14.48
CA ILE A 189 10.50 -20.28 13.03
C ILE A 189 11.89 -20.00 12.45
N ARG A 190 12.69 -19.15 13.10
CA ARG A 190 14.06 -18.83 12.68
C ARG A 190 14.95 -20.06 12.64
N GLU A 191 14.85 -20.93 13.65
CA GLU A 191 15.61 -22.19 13.70
C GLU A 191 15.16 -23.16 12.59
N SER A 192 13.86 -23.28 12.34
CA SER A 192 13.30 -24.06 11.22
C SER A 192 13.87 -23.58 9.88
N LEU A 193 13.91 -22.27 9.66
CA LEU A 193 14.44 -21.65 8.45
C LEU A 193 15.95 -21.81 8.27
N ARG A 194 16.73 -21.87 9.33
CA ARG A 194 18.18 -22.15 9.27
C ARG A 194 18.49 -23.61 8.88
N ASN A 195 17.55 -24.50 9.07
CA ASN A 195 17.66 -25.91 8.76
C ASN A 195 16.92 -26.32 7.49
N THR A 196 16.81 -25.44 6.49
CA THR A 196 16.07 -25.72 5.24
C THR A 196 16.55 -26.97 4.53
N ASP A 197 17.83 -27.34 4.63
CA ASP A 197 18.38 -28.56 4.02
C ASP A 197 17.74 -29.85 4.58
N LYS A 198 17.14 -29.79 5.79
CA LYS A 198 16.40 -30.90 6.38
C LYS A 198 14.93 -30.91 5.97
N VAL A 199 14.43 -29.82 5.42
CA VAL A 199 13.05 -29.70 4.95
C VAL A 199 13.00 -30.19 3.51
N LYS A 200 12.19 -31.20 3.26
CA LYS A 200 12.05 -31.80 1.94
C LYS A 200 10.61 -31.68 1.45
N PRO A 201 10.28 -30.57 0.78
CA PRO A 201 8.91 -30.32 0.35
C PRO A 201 8.35 -31.44 -0.53
N GLY A 202 9.16 -32.02 -1.41
CA GLY A 202 8.77 -33.14 -2.26
C GLY A 202 8.37 -34.41 -1.46
N GLU A 203 9.11 -34.75 -0.39
CA GLU A 203 8.76 -35.89 0.48
C GLU A 203 7.46 -35.63 1.27
N ILE A 204 7.28 -34.38 1.74
CA ILE A 204 6.04 -33.97 2.45
C ILE A 204 4.84 -34.07 1.50
N LEU A 205 4.96 -33.57 0.28
CA LEU A 205 3.92 -33.66 -0.74
C LEU A 205 3.63 -35.11 -1.12
N TYR A 206 4.68 -35.94 -1.27
CA TYR A 206 4.52 -37.36 -1.56
C TYR A 206 3.72 -38.07 -0.46
N GLY A 207 4.01 -37.78 0.82
CA GLY A 207 3.27 -38.33 1.97
C GLY A 207 1.80 -37.87 2.01
N LYS A 208 1.47 -36.77 1.35
CA LYS A 208 0.10 -36.23 1.26
C LYS A 208 -0.65 -36.66 -0.01
N LEU A 209 -0.02 -37.41 -0.91
CA LEU A 209 -0.70 -37.97 -2.09
C LEU A 209 -1.88 -38.86 -1.65
N GLY A 210 -3.04 -38.65 -2.24
CA GLY A 210 -4.27 -39.36 -1.87
C GLY A 210 -5.08 -38.75 -0.73
N SER A 211 -4.56 -37.71 -0.03
CA SER A 211 -5.31 -36.96 1.00
C SER A 211 -6.10 -35.75 0.47
N GLY A 212 -6.39 -35.75 -0.83
CA GLY A 212 -7.14 -34.67 -1.48
C GLY A 212 -6.30 -33.64 -2.21
N LEU A 213 -4.97 -33.77 -2.16
CA LEU A 213 -4.09 -32.93 -2.98
C LEU A 213 -4.30 -33.22 -4.48
N ALA A 214 -4.45 -32.15 -5.25
CA ALA A 214 -4.64 -32.23 -6.68
C ALA A 214 -3.31 -32.31 -7.47
N ILE A 215 -2.31 -33.03 -6.91
CA ILE A 215 -0.98 -33.27 -7.48
C ILE A 215 -0.86 -34.76 -7.79
N LYS A 216 -0.28 -35.11 -8.93
CA LYS A 216 0.03 -36.49 -9.30
C LYS A 216 1.48 -36.84 -8.94
N PRO A 217 1.80 -38.13 -8.71
CA PRO A 217 3.18 -38.54 -8.42
C PRO A 217 4.20 -38.06 -9.45
N GLU A 218 3.84 -38.09 -10.74
CA GLU A 218 4.70 -37.64 -11.85
C GLU A 218 5.00 -36.13 -11.78
N ASP A 219 4.11 -35.33 -11.18
CA ASP A 219 4.30 -33.88 -11.05
C ASP A 219 5.38 -33.53 -10.01
N LEU A 220 5.62 -34.39 -9.01
CA LEU A 220 6.58 -34.14 -7.94
C LEU A 220 8.03 -34.04 -8.44
N SER A 221 8.39 -34.81 -9.47
CA SER A 221 9.73 -34.74 -10.05
C SER A 221 10.03 -33.40 -10.74
N LEU A 222 8.99 -32.70 -11.20
CA LEU A 222 9.11 -31.38 -11.82
C LEU A 222 9.34 -30.28 -10.75
N LEU A 223 9.00 -30.55 -9.51
CA LEU A 223 9.10 -29.59 -8.41
C LEU A 223 10.46 -29.61 -7.70
N GLU A 224 11.23 -30.70 -7.84
CA GLU A 224 12.50 -30.83 -7.14
C GLU A 224 13.51 -29.72 -7.48
N PRO A 225 13.71 -29.33 -8.77
CA PRO A 225 14.56 -28.19 -9.11
C PRO A 225 14.07 -26.88 -8.52
N LEU A 226 12.75 -26.67 -8.48
CA LEU A 226 12.16 -25.46 -7.91
C LEU A 226 12.43 -25.37 -6.39
N TRP A 227 12.20 -26.43 -5.64
CA TRP A 227 12.45 -26.44 -4.20
C TRP A 227 13.91 -26.16 -3.86
N LYS A 228 14.82 -26.86 -4.58
CA LYS A 228 16.25 -26.69 -4.38
C LYS A 228 16.71 -25.27 -4.73
N GLY A 229 16.19 -24.72 -5.82
CA GLY A 229 16.55 -23.38 -6.28
C GLY A 229 15.93 -22.23 -5.48
N LEU A 230 14.82 -22.47 -4.81
CA LEU A 230 14.12 -21.40 -4.08
C LEU A 230 14.42 -21.40 -2.57
N LEU A 231 14.47 -22.59 -1.94
CA LEU A 231 14.41 -22.71 -0.47
C LEU A 231 15.79 -22.92 0.19
N ALA A 232 16.89 -22.67 -0.51
CA ALA A 232 18.21 -22.72 0.11
C ALA A 232 18.35 -21.65 1.19
N ALA A 233 18.88 -22.01 2.39
CA ALA A 233 19.11 -21.06 3.47
C ALA A 233 20.10 -19.97 3.06
N ASN A 234 21.20 -20.36 2.36
CA ASN A 234 22.15 -19.40 1.79
C ASN A 234 21.56 -18.77 0.51
N PRO A 235 21.38 -17.43 0.44
CA PRO A 235 20.89 -16.75 -0.75
C PRO A 235 21.67 -17.05 -2.03
N ASP A 236 23.00 -17.24 -1.94
CA ASP A 236 23.87 -17.51 -3.08
C ASP A 236 23.68 -18.93 -3.67
N ALA A 237 23.04 -19.82 -2.92
CA ALA A 237 22.71 -21.17 -3.39
C ALA A 237 21.31 -21.25 -4.03
N ARG A 238 20.56 -20.15 -4.04
CA ARG A 238 19.26 -20.03 -4.73
C ARG A 238 19.46 -19.77 -6.21
N LEU A 239 18.36 -19.85 -6.98
CA LEU A 239 18.31 -19.38 -8.36
C LEU A 239 18.94 -17.99 -8.49
N GLU A 240 19.53 -17.72 -9.64
CA GLU A 240 20.25 -16.45 -9.82
C GLU A 240 19.28 -15.24 -9.76
N ASN A 241 18.14 -15.36 -10.42
CA ASN A 241 17.16 -14.31 -10.56
C ASN A 241 15.74 -14.86 -10.83
N LEU A 242 14.78 -13.97 -11.00
CA LEU A 242 13.38 -14.30 -11.32
C LEU A 242 13.22 -14.83 -12.75
N GLU A 243 14.07 -14.43 -13.67
CA GLU A 243 14.05 -14.93 -15.05
C GLU A 243 14.38 -16.43 -15.11
N GLU A 244 15.38 -16.90 -14.36
CA GLU A 244 15.69 -18.34 -14.25
C GLU A 244 14.50 -19.12 -13.65
N LEU A 245 13.80 -18.53 -12.68
CA LEU A 245 12.58 -19.13 -12.14
C LEU A 245 11.47 -19.22 -13.20
N ASP A 246 11.26 -18.17 -14.02
CA ASP A 246 10.25 -18.17 -15.07
C ASP A 246 10.51 -19.30 -16.11
N GLU A 247 11.78 -19.51 -16.48
CA GLU A 247 12.18 -20.61 -17.38
C GLU A 247 11.85 -21.99 -16.79
N LEU A 248 12.15 -22.22 -15.51
CA LEU A 248 11.81 -23.47 -14.83
C LEU A 248 10.29 -23.69 -14.73
N LEU A 249 9.53 -22.64 -14.47
CA LEU A 249 8.07 -22.69 -14.42
C LEU A 249 7.47 -22.97 -15.81
N GLU A 250 8.05 -22.42 -16.88
CA GLU A 250 7.65 -22.72 -18.25
C GLU A 250 7.85 -24.19 -18.57
N ILE A 251 9.02 -24.75 -18.26
CA ILE A 251 9.33 -26.18 -18.45
C ILE A 251 8.31 -27.04 -17.67
N ALA A 252 8.05 -26.70 -16.41
CA ALA A 252 7.09 -27.44 -15.58
C ALA A 252 5.66 -27.36 -16.12
N LEU A 253 5.24 -26.21 -16.62
CA LEU A 253 3.96 -26.04 -17.29
C LEU A 253 3.90 -26.84 -18.58
N ASP A 254 4.92 -26.86 -19.43
CA ASP A 254 4.97 -27.60 -20.68
C ASP A 254 4.93 -29.11 -20.47
N ALA A 255 5.54 -29.62 -19.44
CA ALA A 255 5.50 -31.04 -19.08
C ALA A 255 4.08 -31.54 -18.70
N GLN A 256 3.15 -30.64 -18.35
CA GLN A 256 1.78 -31.04 -18.02
C GLN A 256 0.95 -31.51 -19.23
N GLY A 257 1.44 -31.41 -20.43
CA GLY A 257 0.91 -32.00 -21.69
C GLY A 257 -0.54 -31.61 -22.03
N GLY A 258 -0.79 -31.02 -23.18
CA GLY A 258 -2.14 -30.66 -23.65
C GLY A 258 -2.78 -29.50 -22.88
N GLN A 259 -1.98 -28.61 -22.39
CA GLN A 259 -2.21 -27.64 -21.34
C GLN A 259 -3.30 -26.60 -21.58
N GLY A 260 -3.47 -26.12 -22.80
CA GLY A 260 -4.40 -25.04 -23.07
C GLY A 260 -5.83 -25.31 -22.59
N VAL A 261 -6.33 -26.52 -22.85
CA VAL A 261 -7.71 -26.89 -22.48
C VAL A 261 -7.85 -27.20 -20.99
N ARG A 262 -6.86 -27.89 -20.41
CA ARG A 262 -6.89 -28.25 -18.98
C ARG A 262 -6.75 -26.99 -18.11
N LEU A 263 -5.72 -26.19 -18.38
CA LEU A 263 -5.48 -24.95 -17.66
C LEU A 263 -6.66 -23.97 -17.79
N ALA A 264 -7.23 -23.80 -19.00
CA ALA A 264 -8.41 -22.97 -19.19
C ALA A 264 -9.59 -23.41 -18.33
N ARG A 265 -9.83 -24.73 -18.21
CA ARG A 265 -10.88 -25.28 -17.34
C ARG A 265 -10.58 -25.02 -15.84
N GLU A 266 -9.33 -25.15 -15.43
CA GLU A 266 -8.94 -24.88 -14.04
C GLU A 266 -9.09 -23.40 -13.70
N ILE A 267 -8.72 -22.49 -14.61
CA ILE A 267 -8.92 -21.04 -14.47
C ILE A 267 -10.42 -20.72 -14.38
N GLU A 268 -11.24 -21.27 -15.30
CA GLU A 268 -12.69 -21.09 -15.29
C GLU A 268 -13.32 -21.59 -13.97
N LYS A 269 -12.92 -22.79 -13.52
CA LYS A 269 -13.39 -23.37 -12.26
C LYS A 269 -12.99 -22.49 -11.07
N MET A 270 -11.78 -21.96 -11.08
CA MET A 270 -11.29 -21.06 -10.04
C MET A 270 -12.06 -19.73 -10.06
N GLY A 271 -12.31 -19.15 -11.22
CA GLY A 271 -13.14 -17.95 -11.38
C GLY A 271 -14.56 -18.15 -10.81
N ASN A 272 -15.17 -19.31 -11.03
CA ASN A 272 -16.45 -19.66 -10.43
C ASN A 272 -16.37 -19.79 -8.90
N THR A 273 -15.27 -20.36 -8.38
CA THR A 273 -15.01 -20.46 -6.93
C THR A 273 -14.88 -19.08 -6.32
N ILE A 274 -14.07 -18.20 -6.92
CA ILE A 274 -13.87 -16.81 -6.50
C ILE A 274 -15.21 -16.06 -6.46
N SER A 275 -16.00 -16.17 -7.53
CA SER A 275 -17.31 -15.54 -7.61
C SER A 275 -18.25 -16.02 -6.49
N GLY A 276 -18.28 -17.31 -6.20
CA GLY A 276 -19.08 -17.87 -5.11
C GLY A 276 -18.61 -17.42 -3.71
N ILE A 277 -17.31 -17.20 -3.50
CA ILE A 277 -16.78 -16.64 -2.24
C ILE A 277 -17.20 -15.18 -2.11
N LEU A 278 -17.04 -14.38 -3.17
CA LEU A 278 -17.40 -12.97 -3.18
C LEU A 278 -18.89 -12.72 -2.93
N GLU A 279 -19.77 -13.53 -3.52
CA GLU A 279 -21.22 -13.48 -3.26
C GLU A 279 -21.54 -13.72 -1.79
N LYS A 280 -20.92 -14.72 -1.17
CA LYS A 280 -21.08 -15.01 0.27
C LYS A 280 -20.51 -13.90 1.16
N SER A 281 -19.39 -13.33 0.79
CA SER A 281 -18.75 -12.23 1.54
C SER A 281 -19.54 -10.93 1.45
N GLY A 282 -20.17 -10.65 0.32
CA GLY A 282 -21.05 -9.49 0.11
C GLY A 282 -22.26 -9.42 1.03
N THR A 283 -22.61 -10.53 1.69
CA THR A 283 -23.71 -10.59 2.68
C THR A 283 -23.26 -10.24 4.10
N LYS A 284 -21.96 -10.11 4.38
CA LYS A 284 -21.47 -9.70 5.70
C LYS A 284 -21.72 -8.21 5.92
N THR A 285 -22.37 -7.88 7.03
CA THR A 285 -22.48 -6.48 7.48
C THR A 285 -21.12 -6.01 7.96
N LEU A 286 -20.52 -5.06 7.23
CA LEU A 286 -19.25 -4.45 7.61
C LEU A 286 -19.49 -3.30 8.60
N GLU A 287 -18.59 -3.12 9.55
CA GLU A 287 -18.61 -2.00 10.48
C GLU A 287 -18.34 -0.70 9.74
N LYS A 288 -19.29 0.24 9.83
CA LYS A 288 -19.15 1.58 9.25
C LYS A 288 -18.34 2.46 10.20
N THR A 289 -17.28 3.05 9.69
CA THR A 289 -16.42 4.00 10.40
C THR A 289 -16.55 5.38 9.75
N GLU A 290 -16.81 6.39 10.55
CA GLU A 290 -16.78 7.79 10.10
C GLU A 290 -15.39 8.38 10.33
N PHE A 291 -14.94 9.19 9.39
CA PHE A 291 -13.63 9.83 9.44
C PHE A 291 -13.78 11.33 9.75
N PRO A 292 -13.81 11.74 11.03
CA PRO A 292 -14.08 13.13 11.44
C PRO A 292 -13.02 14.13 10.95
N PHE A 293 -11.80 13.67 10.66
CA PHE A 293 -10.71 14.51 10.16
C PHE A 293 -10.97 15.05 8.73
N PHE A 294 -11.88 14.44 7.97
CA PHE A 294 -12.26 14.95 6.65
C PHE A 294 -13.32 16.05 6.71
N GLU A 295 -14.06 16.18 7.81
CA GLU A 295 -15.08 17.23 8.01
C GLU A 295 -14.50 18.57 8.47
N GLN A 296 -13.38 18.59 9.20
CA GLN A 296 -12.81 19.81 9.78
C GLN A 296 -12.33 20.83 8.75
N GLU A 297 -11.90 20.40 7.55
CA GLU A 297 -11.53 21.34 6.48
C GLU A 297 -12.74 22.02 5.82
N LYS A 298 -13.92 21.40 5.82
CA LYS A 298 -15.15 22.09 5.36
C LYS A 298 -15.52 23.26 6.27
N GLN A 299 -15.23 23.16 7.56
CA GLN A 299 -15.51 24.24 8.53
C GLN A 299 -14.43 25.32 8.53
N LYS A 300 -13.15 25.00 8.26
CA LYS A 300 -12.08 26.00 8.19
C LYS A 300 -12.15 26.93 6.98
N LYS A 301 -12.91 26.59 5.93
CA LYS A 301 -13.09 27.45 4.73
C LYS A 301 -14.19 28.50 4.85
N SER A 302 -14.91 28.61 5.97
CA SER A 302 -16.05 29.54 6.10
C SER A 302 -15.78 30.93 6.70
N PRO A 303 -14.65 31.31 7.33
CA PRO A 303 -14.47 32.70 7.81
C PRO A 303 -13.82 33.65 6.78
N LEU A 304 -13.27 33.15 5.63
CA LEU A 304 -12.49 34.04 4.77
C LEU A 304 -13.33 35.02 3.92
N LYS A 305 -14.63 34.77 3.73
CA LYS A 305 -15.47 35.63 2.87
C LYS A 305 -15.90 36.93 3.53
N LYS A 306 -15.95 37.03 4.85
CA LYS A 306 -16.34 38.25 5.54
C LYS A 306 -15.17 39.22 5.76
N GLY A 307 -13.96 38.72 5.94
CA GLY A 307 -12.76 39.56 6.12
C GLY A 307 -12.27 40.20 4.81
N ILE A 308 -12.36 39.48 3.68
CA ILE A 308 -11.93 39.99 2.38
C ILE A 308 -12.86 41.10 1.89
N LEU A 309 -14.17 41.00 2.16
CA LEU A 309 -15.12 42.03 1.77
C LEU A 309 -14.91 43.33 2.61
N ALA A 310 -14.60 43.20 3.90
CA ALA A 310 -14.28 44.33 4.76
C ALA A 310 -12.94 44.99 4.38
N GLY A 311 -11.92 44.18 4.04
CA GLY A 311 -10.62 44.68 3.57
C GLY A 311 -10.70 45.37 2.19
N ALA A 312 -11.48 44.83 1.27
CA ALA A 312 -11.68 45.41 -0.06
C ALA A 312 -12.42 46.76 0.02
N VAL A 313 -13.43 46.85 0.88
CA VAL A 313 -14.16 48.13 1.12
C VAL A 313 -13.24 49.19 1.79
N PHE A 314 -12.37 48.78 2.72
CA PHE A 314 -11.41 49.67 3.36
C PHE A 314 -10.37 50.20 2.38
N ILE A 315 -9.81 49.34 1.53
CA ILE A 315 -8.85 49.73 0.46
C ILE A 315 -9.54 50.67 -0.53
N PHE A 316 -10.80 50.42 -0.91
CA PHE A 316 -11.53 51.27 -1.83
C PHE A 316 -11.79 52.66 -1.28
N LEU A 317 -12.11 52.76 0.05
CA LEU A 317 -12.29 54.03 0.73
C LEU A 317 -10.97 54.80 0.86
N VAL A 318 -9.85 54.13 1.11
CA VAL A 318 -8.51 54.75 1.16
C VAL A 318 -8.11 55.29 -0.22
N ILE A 319 -8.33 54.52 -1.27
CA ILE A 319 -8.05 54.94 -2.64
C ILE A 319 -8.94 56.12 -3.04
N ALA A 320 -10.23 56.11 -2.71
CA ALA A 320 -11.13 57.22 -2.95
C ALA A 320 -10.70 58.49 -2.21
N ALA A 321 -10.27 58.39 -0.94
CA ALA A 321 -9.74 59.52 -0.18
C ALA A 321 -8.45 60.09 -0.79
N ILE A 322 -7.55 59.24 -1.27
CA ILE A 322 -6.32 59.67 -1.96
C ILE A 322 -6.65 60.36 -3.29
N CYS A 323 -7.61 59.82 -4.05
CA CYS A 323 -8.05 60.49 -5.30
C CYS A 323 -8.67 61.87 -5.08
N VAL A 324 -9.47 62.01 -4.00
CA VAL A 324 -10.04 63.36 -3.63
C VAL A 324 -8.93 64.30 -3.20
N PHE A 325 -7.95 63.84 -2.44
CA PHE A 325 -6.80 64.68 -2.01
C PHE A 325 -5.92 65.12 -3.19
N LEU A 326 -5.70 64.23 -4.16
CA LEU A 326 -4.93 64.55 -5.35
C LEU A 326 -5.69 65.44 -6.39
N ALA A 327 -7.02 65.48 -6.27
CA ALA A 327 -7.89 66.34 -7.11
C ALA A 327 -8.08 67.76 -6.55
N GLY A 328 -7.44 68.12 -5.42
CA GLY A 328 -7.45 69.49 -4.87
C GLY A 328 -8.75 69.93 -4.19
N GLY A 329 -9.56 68.96 -3.70
CA GLY A 329 -10.79 69.23 -2.94
C GLY A 329 -10.55 69.32 -1.43
N GLU A 330 -11.23 70.26 -0.76
CA GLU A 330 -11.19 70.41 0.72
C GLU A 330 -11.74 69.14 1.43
N SER A 331 -11.08 68.77 2.55
CA SER A 331 -11.43 67.62 3.35
C SER A 331 -12.82 67.76 4.01
N PRO A 332 -13.72 66.75 3.90
CA PRO A 332 -14.93 66.75 4.71
C PRO A 332 -14.59 66.46 6.18
N SER A 333 -15.15 67.24 7.11
CA SER A 333 -15.06 67.06 8.57
C SER A 333 -15.64 65.71 8.98
N ILE A 334 -14.90 64.94 9.78
CA ILE A 334 -15.35 63.68 10.35
C ILE A 334 -16.39 63.97 11.41
N ASP A 335 -17.63 63.57 11.19
CA ASP A 335 -18.75 63.69 12.10
C ASP A 335 -18.71 62.57 13.15
N GLU A 336 -19.31 62.78 14.32
CA GLU A 336 -19.26 61.94 15.56
C GLU A 336 -19.65 60.46 15.39
N THR A 337 -20.06 60.00 14.22
CA THR A 337 -20.38 58.60 13.92
C THR A 337 -19.16 57.69 13.76
N GLY A 338 -17.95 58.26 13.61
CA GLY A 338 -16.70 57.45 13.45
C GLY A 338 -16.18 56.89 14.78
N ASP A 339 -16.36 57.60 15.88
CA ASP A 339 -15.85 57.21 17.20
C ASP A 339 -16.62 56.03 17.84
N ALA A 340 -17.90 55.88 17.52
CA ALA A 340 -18.72 54.76 18.05
C ALA A 340 -18.36 53.40 17.42
N LEU A 341 -17.82 53.40 16.20
CA LEU A 341 -17.36 52.16 15.52
C LEU A 341 -15.97 51.74 15.99
N LEU A 342 -15.09 52.68 16.35
CA LEU A 342 -13.76 52.39 16.88
C LEU A 342 -13.77 51.88 18.32
N GLN A 343 -14.74 52.30 19.14
CA GLN A 343 -14.91 51.77 20.51
C GLN A 343 -15.48 50.35 20.54
N LYS A 344 -16.26 49.95 19.53
CA LYS A 344 -16.85 48.61 19.46
C LYS A 344 -15.86 47.55 18.97
N SER A 345 -14.79 47.98 18.31
CA SER A 345 -13.69 47.04 17.89
C SER A 345 -12.67 46.82 19.02
N ARG A 346 -12.53 47.76 19.98
CA ARG A 346 -11.58 47.62 21.11
C ARG A 346 -12.08 46.76 22.27
N SER A 347 -13.35 46.45 22.33
CA SER A 347 -13.93 45.59 23.39
C SER A 347 -13.90 44.08 23.08
N HIS A 348 -13.30 43.66 21.96
CA HIS A 348 -13.20 42.24 21.58
C HIS A 348 -11.75 41.70 21.52
N GLU A 349 -10.75 42.51 21.95
CA GLU A 349 -9.36 42.04 22.10
C GLU A 349 -8.99 41.93 23.57
N MET A 350 -9.42 40.88 24.24
CA MET A 350 -8.77 40.38 25.46
C MET A 350 -8.66 38.84 25.35
N GLY A 351 -7.45 38.40 25.01
CA GLY A 351 -7.10 36.99 25.05
C GLY A 351 -5.98 36.62 24.09
N MET A 352 -4.81 37.26 24.17
CA MET A 352 -3.57 36.70 23.62
C MET A 352 -2.62 36.32 24.77
N PRO A 353 -2.03 35.14 24.74
CA PRO A 353 -0.90 34.81 25.61
C PRO A 353 0.43 35.38 25.05
N ASP A 354 1.37 35.55 25.96
CA ASP A 354 2.64 36.25 25.87
C ASP A 354 3.54 35.95 24.67
N SER A 355 4.24 37.02 24.30
CA SER A 355 5.28 37.08 23.26
C SER A 355 6.49 36.18 23.59
N GLU A 356 6.75 35.18 22.77
CA GLU A 356 8.08 34.62 22.60
C GLU A 356 8.61 34.81 21.18
N LYS A 357 9.68 35.63 21.10
CA LYS A 357 10.78 35.75 20.14
C LYS A 357 10.48 35.42 18.68
N MET A 358 10.36 36.43 17.87
CA MET A 358 10.63 36.40 16.45
C MET A 358 12.15 36.09 16.20
N PRO A 359 12.49 35.19 15.29
CA PRO A 359 13.88 35.00 14.87
C PRO A 359 14.37 36.17 14.02
N ASP A 360 15.64 36.54 14.24
CA ASP A 360 16.38 37.59 13.54
C ASP A 360 16.43 37.31 12.02
N LEU A 361 15.66 38.06 11.26
CA LEU A 361 15.61 38.00 9.80
C LEU A 361 16.83 38.61 9.11
N GLU A 362 17.63 39.46 9.78
CA GLU A 362 18.88 40.00 9.23
C GLU A 362 20.00 38.96 9.15
N GLY A 363 20.03 37.99 10.07
CA GLY A 363 21.01 36.91 10.06
C GLY A 363 20.80 35.89 8.94
N VAL A 364 19.60 35.77 8.42
CA VAL A 364 19.25 34.81 7.35
C VAL A 364 19.56 35.38 5.96
N LEU A 365 19.40 36.68 5.77
CA LEU A 365 19.68 37.33 4.48
C LEU A 365 21.18 37.42 4.15
N LYS A 366 22.04 37.45 5.17
CA LYS A 366 23.50 37.52 4.99
C LYS A 366 24.15 36.19 4.51
N LYS A 367 23.40 35.09 4.54
CA LYS A 367 23.87 33.76 4.08
C LYS A 367 23.48 33.40 2.65
N LEU A 368 22.75 34.26 1.96
CA LEU A 368 22.23 34.01 0.61
C LEU A 368 22.86 34.84 -0.50
N THR A 369 23.87 35.67 -0.22
CA THR A 369 24.66 36.35 -1.26
C THR A 369 25.93 35.56 -1.54
N PRO A 370 26.18 35.10 -2.78
CA PRO A 370 27.46 34.52 -3.14
C PRO A 370 28.53 35.60 -3.20
N GLU A 371 29.67 35.36 -2.52
CA GLU A 371 30.89 36.13 -2.73
C GLU A 371 31.40 35.90 -4.14
N GLU A 372 31.51 36.96 -4.92
CA GLU A 372 32.34 37.00 -6.12
C GLU A 372 33.81 36.93 -5.68
N SER A 373 34.49 35.89 -6.10
CA SER A 373 35.94 35.75 -5.94
C SER A 373 36.61 36.00 -7.29
N GLU A 374 37.57 36.93 -7.23
CA GLU A 374 38.61 37.16 -8.26
C GLU A 374 39.37 35.87 -8.62
#